data_5823f4977c346d1c13d892de97082bfc
#
_entry.id   5823f4977c346d1c13d892de97082bfc
#
_cell.length_a   1.000
_cell.length_b   1.000
_cell.length_c   1.000
_cell.angle_alpha   90.00
_cell.angle_beta   90.00
_cell.angle_gamma   90.00
#
_symmetry.space_group_name_H-M   'P 1'
#
loop_
_entity.id
_entity.type
_entity.pdbx_description
1 polymer ?
#
loop_
_entity_poly.entity_id
_entity_poly.type
_entity_poly.pdbx_seq_one_letter_code
_entity_poly.pdbx_strand_id
1 'polypeptide(L)'
;MRIDAISIGKNPPEDVNVIVEVPVGGHPIKYEMDKEAGTLVVDRFLYTPMTYPGNYGFVPHTLSDDGDPIDVLICNTRPLVPGCVINVRPIGVMMMEDNSGKDEKIIAVPSGHLTQRYDKVHEYTDLPEITLKQIEHFFEHYKDLEPGKWVKIFGWKDASVAKQLIAEAVERAKGAK
;
A
#
# COMPACT_ATOMS: atom_id res chain seq x y z
N MET A 1 17.53 5.35 -7.41
CA MET A 1 17.43 3.98 -6.81
C MET A 1 17.27 2.96 -7.92
N ARG A 2 17.87 1.79 -7.80
CA ARG A 2 17.68 0.69 -8.76
C ARG A 2 16.54 -0.21 -8.29
N ILE A 3 15.32 0.13 -8.68
CA ILE A 3 14.09 -0.58 -8.27
C ILE A 3 14.09 -2.02 -8.78
N ASP A 4 14.61 -2.24 -9.99
CA ASP A 4 14.78 -3.56 -10.61
C ASP A 4 15.64 -4.52 -9.78
N ALA A 5 16.56 -4.00 -8.97
CA ALA A 5 17.44 -4.77 -8.10
C ALA A 5 16.87 -5.03 -6.70
N ILE A 6 15.73 -4.42 -6.35
CA ILE A 6 15.08 -4.64 -5.05
C ILE A 6 14.23 -5.90 -5.13
N SER A 7 14.57 -6.89 -4.29
CA SER A 7 13.81 -8.14 -4.21
C SER A 7 12.38 -7.92 -3.74
N ILE A 8 11.45 -8.69 -4.27
CA ILE A 8 10.06 -8.73 -3.78
C ILE A 8 9.94 -9.27 -2.33
N GLY A 9 10.96 -9.97 -1.85
CA GLY A 9 10.98 -10.64 -0.56
C GLY A 9 11.47 -12.07 -0.66
N LYS A 10 11.64 -12.74 0.48
CA LYS A 10 12.15 -14.12 0.54
C LYS A 10 11.04 -15.16 0.35
N ASN A 11 9.83 -14.86 0.76
CA ASN A 11 8.71 -15.82 0.79
C ASN A 11 7.38 -15.20 0.34
N PRO A 12 7.30 -14.58 -0.87
CA PRO A 12 6.04 -14.01 -1.33
C PRO A 12 5.04 -15.15 -1.64
N PRO A 13 3.74 -14.97 -1.38
CA PRO A 13 3.09 -13.77 -0.85
C PRO A 13 2.98 -13.72 0.69
N GLU A 14 3.59 -14.65 1.41
CA GLU A 14 3.51 -14.72 2.89
C GLU A 14 4.15 -13.50 3.54
N ASP A 15 5.30 -13.09 3.04
CA ASP A 15 5.92 -11.79 3.31
C ASP A 15 6.43 -11.17 2.02
N VAL A 16 6.40 -9.86 1.95
CA VAL A 16 6.86 -9.09 0.79
C VAL A 16 7.62 -7.85 1.23
N ASN A 17 8.50 -7.38 0.36
CA ASN A 17 9.16 -6.08 0.53
C ASN A 17 8.28 -4.98 -0.09
N VAL A 18 8.19 -3.86 0.60
CA VAL A 18 7.49 -2.66 0.14
C VAL A 18 8.49 -1.52 0.03
N ILE A 19 8.46 -0.82 -1.09
CA ILE A 19 9.18 0.45 -1.25
C ILE A 19 8.23 1.54 -0.77
N VAL A 20 8.63 2.25 0.28
CA VAL A 20 7.80 3.29 0.91
C VAL A 20 7.86 4.57 0.11
N GLU A 21 6.71 5.14 -0.21
CA GLU A 21 6.59 6.43 -0.91
C GLU A 21 6.12 7.54 0.03
N VAL A 22 5.12 7.27 0.87
CA VAL A 22 4.49 8.28 1.74
C VAL A 22 4.54 7.82 3.19
N PRO A 23 5.07 8.63 4.12
CA PRO A 23 5.11 8.28 5.54
C PRO A 23 3.76 8.46 6.22
N VAL A 24 3.49 7.65 7.25
CA VAL A 24 2.32 7.83 8.11
C VAL A 24 2.36 9.19 8.80
N GLY A 25 1.23 9.90 8.86
CA GLY A 25 1.07 11.14 9.61
C GLY A 25 1.96 12.30 9.14
N GLY A 26 2.51 12.20 7.93
CA GLY A 26 3.29 13.27 7.31
C GLY A 26 2.41 14.43 6.83
N HIS A 27 3.00 15.35 6.09
CA HIS A 27 2.24 16.41 5.42
C HIS A 27 1.29 15.83 4.36
N PRO A 28 0.22 16.54 3.96
CA PRO A 28 -0.71 16.11 2.92
C PRO A 28 -0.07 16.21 1.53
N ILE A 29 0.93 15.40 1.29
CA ILE A 29 1.70 15.33 0.04
C ILE A 29 1.72 13.88 -0.40
N LYS A 30 1.34 13.61 -1.66
CA LYS A 30 1.54 12.32 -2.30
C LYS A 30 2.87 12.34 -3.05
N TYR A 31 3.76 11.44 -2.66
CA TYR A 31 4.97 11.13 -3.40
C TYR A 31 4.75 9.86 -4.21
N GLU A 32 5.40 9.77 -5.34
CA GLU A 32 5.37 8.61 -6.22
C GLU A 32 6.78 8.29 -6.72
N MET A 33 7.07 7.01 -6.86
CA MET A 33 8.34 6.56 -7.41
C MET A 33 8.32 6.65 -8.94
N ASP A 34 9.13 7.55 -9.49
CA ASP A 34 9.48 7.46 -10.90
C ASP A 34 10.38 6.24 -11.10
N LYS A 35 9.80 5.17 -11.63
CA LYS A 35 10.46 3.86 -11.73
C LYS A 35 11.57 3.86 -12.77
N GLU A 36 11.50 4.72 -13.78
CA GLU A 36 12.53 4.89 -14.81
C GLU A 36 13.71 5.69 -14.26
N ALA A 37 13.44 6.83 -13.66
CA ALA A 37 14.46 7.69 -13.06
C ALA A 37 15.02 7.13 -11.74
N GLY A 38 14.29 6.25 -11.08
CA GLY A 38 14.68 5.66 -9.80
C GLY A 38 14.70 6.65 -8.64
N THR A 39 13.81 7.64 -8.67
CA THR A 39 13.69 8.66 -7.64
C THR A 39 12.23 8.95 -7.28
N LEU A 40 12.01 9.45 -6.06
CA LEU A 40 10.70 9.95 -5.66
C LEU A 40 10.45 11.32 -6.29
N VAL A 41 9.23 11.48 -6.78
CA VAL A 41 8.73 12.77 -7.26
C VAL A 41 7.50 13.18 -6.45
N VAL A 42 7.23 14.47 -6.38
CA VAL A 42 5.97 14.96 -5.82
C VAL A 42 4.90 14.77 -6.89
N ASP A 43 3.97 13.83 -6.65
CA ASP A 43 2.84 13.63 -7.56
C ASP A 43 1.86 14.79 -7.41
N ARG A 44 1.43 15.06 -6.18
CA ARG A 44 0.55 16.20 -5.89
C ARG A 44 0.57 16.58 -4.40
N PHE A 45 0.21 17.82 -4.12
CA PHE A 45 -0.27 18.21 -2.81
C PHE A 45 -1.73 17.77 -2.70
N LEU A 46 -2.10 17.04 -1.64
CA LEU A 46 -3.50 16.69 -1.43
C LEU A 46 -4.33 17.96 -1.27
N TYR A 47 -5.51 18.00 -1.89
CA TYR A 47 -6.39 19.17 -1.76
C TYR A 47 -7.06 19.21 -0.40
N THR A 48 -7.28 18.06 0.22
CA THR A 48 -7.75 17.98 1.61
C THR A 48 -6.56 18.12 2.57
N PRO A 49 -6.76 18.56 3.82
CA PRO A 49 -5.72 18.60 4.84
C PRO A 49 -5.45 17.22 5.48
N MET A 50 -5.92 16.15 4.86
CA MET A 50 -5.77 14.79 5.35
C MET A 50 -4.33 14.28 5.19
N THR A 51 -3.91 13.40 6.09
CA THR A 51 -2.61 12.71 6.03
C THR A 51 -2.82 11.21 5.95
N TYR A 52 -1.86 10.49 5.34
CA TYR A 52 -1.94 9.04 5.21
C TYR A 52 -2.03 8.36 6.58
N PRO A 53 -2.96 7.41 6.77
CA PRO A 53 -3.18 6.74 8.05
C PRO A 53 -2.19 5.60 8.33
N GLY A 54 -1.30 5.31 7.41
CA GLY A 54 -0.22 4.33 7.50
C GLY A 54 0.91 4.72 6.55
N ASN A 55 2.04 4.03 6.63
CA ASN A 55 3.08 4.18 5.63
C ASN A 55 2.59 3.53 4.33
N TYR A 56 2.71 4.24 3.23
CA TYR A 56 2.16 3.83 1.95
C TYR A 56 3.26 3.64 0.92
N GLY A 57 3.12 2.62 0.10
CA GLY A 57 4.08 2.32 -0.95
C GLY A 57 3.60 1.16 -1.81
N PHE A 58 4.51 0.49 -2.50
CA PHE A 58 4.19 -0.57 -3.44
C PHE A 58 5.13 -1.76 -3.34
N VAL A 59 4.69 -2.91 -3.81
CA VAL A 59 5.49 -4.14 -3.90
C VAL A 59 6.23 -4.16 -5.24
N PRO A 60 7.57 -4.22 -5.26
CA PRO A 60 8.32 -4.33 -6.51
C PRO A 60 8.03 -5.66 -7.22
N HIS A 61 8.21 -5.69 -8.55
CA HIS A 61 7.96 -6.87 -9.40
C HIS A 61 6.51 -7.37 -9.38
N THR A 62 5.55 -6.48 -9.18
CA THR A 62 4.11 -6.75 -9.28
C THR A 62 3.48 -5.85 -10.32
N LEU A 63 2.32 -6.27 -10.84
CA LEU A 63 1.51 -5.48 -11.77
C LEU A 63 0.04 -5.68 -11.46
N SER A 64 -0.65 -4.61 -11.12
CA SER A 64 -2.11 -4.58 -10.93
C SER A 64 -2.85 -4.36 -12.24
N ASP A 65 -4.18 -4.44 -12.19
CA ASP A 65 -5.03 -4.31 -13.39
C ASP A 65 -4.97 -2.91 -14.02
N ASP A 66 -4.66 -1.88 -13.23
CA ASP A 66 -4.48 -0.50 -13.67
C ASP A 66 -3.13 -0.21 -14.34
N GLY A 67 -2.21 -1.18 -14.35
CA GLY A 67 -0.89 -1.05 -14.97
C GLY A 67 0.23 -0.62 -14.02
N ASP A 68 -0.09 -0.36 -12.74
CA ASP A 68 0.87 -0.02 -11.70
C ASP A 68 1.19 -1.21 -10.80
N PRO A 69 2.30 -1.19 -10.05
CA PRO A 69 2.55 -2.16 -8.99
C PRO A 69 1.45 -2.15 -7.93
N ILE A 70 1.28 -3.28 -7.24
CA ILE A 70 0.26 -3.37 -6.20
C ILE A 70 0.59 -2.48 -4.99
N ASP A 71 -0.37 -1.69 -4.58
CA ASP A 71 -0.26 -0.73 -3.47
C ASP A 71 -0.42 -1.41 -2.10
N VAL A 72 0.35 -0.93 -1.13
CA VAL A 72 0.31 -1.41 0.25
C VAL A 72 0.23 -0.25 1.24
N LEU A 73 -0.71 -0.34 2.17
CA LEU A 73 -0.74 0.48 3.38
C LEU A 73 -0.20 -0.34 4.56
N ILE A 74 0.88 0.15 5.15
CA ILE A 74 1.55 -0.51 6.28
C ILE A 74 1.02 0.10 7.57
N CYS A 75 0.28 -0.70 8.34
CA CYS A 75 -0.28 -0.29 9.62
C CYS A 75 0.80 -0.35 10.70
N ASN A 76 1.50 0.74 10.84
CA ASN A 76 2.42 0.95 11.96
C ASN A 76 2.36 2.41 12.43
N THR A 77 2.89 2.66 13.64
CA THR A 77 2.76 3.95 14.32
C THR A 77 3.94 4.89 14.09
N ARG A 78 4.97 4.45 13.37
CA ARG A 78 6.18 5.24 13.15
C ARG A 78 6.33 5.60 11.68
N PRO A 79 6.57 6.88 11.36
CA PRO A 79 6.84 7.28 9.98
C PRO A 79 8.16 6.66 9.51
N LEU A 80 8.10 6.03 8.33
CA LEU A 80 9.27 5.49 7.66
C LEU A 80 9.83 6.52 6.67
N VAL A 81 11.12 6.46 6.45
CA VAL A 81 11.78 7.36 5.48
C VAL A 81 11.32 6.98 4.07
N PRO A 82 10.76 7.93 3.29
CA PRO A 82 10.41 7.67 1.89
C PRO A 82 11.60 7.15 1.09
N GLY A 83 11.37 6.11 0.28
CA GLY A 83 12.41 5.42 -0.47
C GLY A 83 13.04 4.24 0.28
N CYS A 84 12.78 4.04 1.57
CA CYS A 84 13.25 2.83 2.26
C CYS A 84 12.46 1.59 1.84
N VAL A 85 13.06 0.43 2.04
CA VAL A 85 12.44 -0.87 1.84
C VAL A 85 12.13 -1.51 3.20
N ILE A 86 10.91 -1.97 3.37
CA ILE A 86 10.48 -2.67 4.58
C ILE A 86 9.84 -4.02 4.22
N ASN A 87 10.20 -5.07 4.95
CA ASN A 87 9.55 -6.36 4.83
C ASN A 87 8.27 -6.38 5.69
N VAL A 88 7.15 -6.78 5.09
CA VAL A 88 5.82 -6.76 5.71
C VAL A 88 5.08 -8.07 5.50
N ARG A 89 4.07 -8.33 6.35
CA ARG A 89 3.12 -9.45 6.20
C ARG A 89 1.74 -8.89 5.83
N PRO A 90 1.12 -9.35 4.73
CA PRO A 90 -0.25 -9.01 4.39
C PRO A 90 -1.23 -9.55 5.44
N ILE A 91 -2.18 -8.71 5.87
CA ILE A 91 -3.21 -9.07 6.85
C ILE A 91 -4.63 -8.88 6.32
N GLY A 92 -4.78 -8.31 5.14
CA GLY A 92 -6.06 -8.08 4.50
C GLY A 92 -5.93 -7.16 3.30
N VAL A 93 -7.04 -6.86 2.69
CA VAL A 93 -7.15 -5.94 1.55
C VAL A 93 -8.43 -5.14 1.62
N MET A 94 -8.34 -3.86 1.37
CA MET A 94 -9.49 -2.99 1.20
C MET A 94 -9.80 -2.87 -0.29
N MET A 95 -11.01 -3.28 -0.67
CA MET A 95 -11.47 -3.26 -2.05
C MET A 95 -12.03 -1.89 -2.36
N MET A 96 -11.48 -1.23 -3.36
CA MET A 96 -11.95 0.08 -3.81
C MET A 96 -11.84 0.25 -5.31
N GLU A 97 -12.50 1.27 -5.82
CA GLU A 97 -12.49 1.69 -7.22
C GLU A 97 -12.48 3.22 -7.28
N ASP A 98 -11.80 3.75 -8.25
CA ASP A 98 -11.81 5.18 -8.57
C ASP A 98 -11.98 5.42 -10.08
N ASN A 99 -11.75 6.64 -10.53
CA ASN A 99 -11.86 7.01 -11.95
C ASN A 99 -10.99 6.16 -12.89
N SER A 100 -9.92 5.57 -12.39
CA SER A 100 -8.99 4.74 -13.17
C SER A 100 -9.36 3.25 -13.16
N GLY A 101 -10.35 2.86 -12.34
CA GLY A 101 -10.83 1.48 -12.20
C GLY A 101 -10.56 0.89 -10.82
N LYS A 102 -10.42 -0.43 -10.77
CA LYS A 102 -10.12 -1.15 -9.53
C LYS A 102 -8.76 -0.73 -8.99
N ASP A 103 -8.74 -0.43 -7.69
CA ASP A 103 -7.59 0.12 -7.00
C ASP A 103 -7.53 -0.44 -5.56
N GLU A 104 -7.34 -1.76 -5.45
CA GLU A 104 -7.27 -2.44 -4.16
C GLU A 104 -6.04 -1.99 -3.37
N LYS A 105 -6.21 -1.82 -2.06
CA LYS A 105 -5.12 -1.50 -1.13
C LYS A 105 -4.83 -2.69 -0.25
N ILE A 106 -3.68 -3.32 -0.43
CA ILE A 106 -3.19 -4.35 0.50
C ILE A 106 -2.91 -3.68 1.85
N ILE A 107 -3.38 -4.31 2.91
CA ILE A 107 -3.14 -3.88 4.28
C ILE A 107 -2.14 -4.84 4.90
N ALA A 108 -1.07 -4.32 5.46
CA ALA A 108 0.03 -5.12 5.98
C ALA A 108 0.57 -4.56 7.30
N VAL A 109 1.31 -5.37 8.00
CA VAL A 109 2.07 -4.99 9.21
C VAL A 109 3.54 -5.36 9.03
N PRO A 110 4.48 -4.68 9.71
CA PRO A 110 5.89 -5.05 9.70
C PRO A 110 6.11 -6.50 10.11
N SER A 111 7.05 -7.17 9.43
CA SER A 111 7.41 -8.56 9.74
C SER A 111 8.02 -8.71 11.12
N GLY A 112 7.84 -9.90 11.74
CA GLY A 112 8.22 -10.17 13.12
C GLY A 112 9.71 -10.01 13.42
N HIS A 113 10.59 -10.19 12.43
CA HIS A 113 12.02 -9.95 12.61
C HIS A 113 12.40 -8.46 12.77
N LEU A 114 11.51 -7.56 12.37
CA LEU A 114 11.70 -6.11 12.52
C LEU A 114 11.15 -5.59 13.85
N THR A 115 10.04 -6.17 14.31
CA THR A 115 9.38 -5.80 15.56
C THR A 115 8.40 -6.88 16.00
N GLN A 116 8.33 -7.14 17.30
CA GLN A 116 7.36 -8.07 17.89
C GLN A 116 5.98 -7.43 18.13
N ARG A 117 5.86 -6.13 17.89
CA ARG A 117 4.64 -5.37 18.19
C ARG A 117 3.39 -5.93 17.50
N TYR A 118 3.55 -6.53 16.32
CA TYR A 118 2.45 -7.01 15.48
C TYR A 118 2.41 -8.54 15.37
N ASP A 119 3.13 -9.28 16.21
CA ASP A 119 3.22 -10.74 16.14
C ASP A 119 1.86 -11.45 16.29
N LYS A 120 0.92 -10.82 16.99
CA LYS A 120 -0.44 -11.33 17.16
C LYS A 120 -1.45 -10.84 16.13
N VAL A 121 -1.03 -9.99 15.20
CA VAL A 121 -1.88 -9.45 14.14
C VAL A 121 -1.69 -10.32 12.90
N HIS A 122 -2.70 -11.12 12.55
CA HIS A 122 -2.71 -12.02 11.41
C HIS A 122 -3.77 -11.66 10.37
N GLU A 123 -4.84 -11.03 10.83
CA GLU A 123 -5.95 -10.55 10.02
C GLU A 123 -6.20 -9.06 10.27
N TYR A 124 -6.75 -8.36 9.28
CA TYR A 124 -7.11 -6.95 9.45
C TYR A 124 -8.08 -6.74 10.64
N THR A 125 -8.92 -7.74 10.93
CA THR A 125 -9.86 -7.73 12.07
C THR A 125 -9.16 -7.79 13.43
N ASP A 126 -7.87 -8.11 13.48
CA ASP A 126 -7.08 -8.05 14.71
C ASP A 126 -6.64 -6.61 15.05
N LEU A 127 -6.79 -5.68 14.12
CA LEU A 127 -6.57 -4.27 14.36
C LEU A 127 -7.77 -3.63 15.10
N PRO A 128 -7.55 -2.57 15.87
CA PRO A 128 -8.67 -1.82 16.46
C PRO A 128 -9.64 -1.34 15.36
N GLU A 129 -10.95 -1.47 15.64
CA GLU A 129 -11.99 -1.05 14.68
C GLU A 129 -11.84 0.41 14.22
N ILE A 130 -11.42 1.29 15.13
CA ILE A 130 -11.19 2.71 14.79
C ILE A 130 -10.08 2.86 13.75
N THR A 131 -9.05 2.01 13.77
CA THR A 131 -7.98 2.02 12.77
C THR A 131 -8.53 1.71 11.37
N LEU A 132 -9.38 0.70 11.27
CA LEU A 132 -10.03 0.33 10.00
C LEU A 132 -10.91 1.46 9.47
N LYS A 133 -11.70 2.08 10.34
CA LYS A 133 -12.55 3.23 10.00
C LYS A 133 -11.74 4.44 9.53
N GLN A 134 -10.59 4.71 10.15
CA GLN A 134 -9.70 5.79 9.73
C GLN A 134 -9.09 5.53 8.36
N ILE A 135 -8.72 4.30 8.06
CA ILE A 135 -8.20 3.90 6.75
C ILE A 135 -9.28 4.08 5.68
N GLU A 136 -10.47 3.54 5.89
CA GLU A 136 -11.61 3.73 4.97
C GLU A 136 -11.91 5.21 4.74
N HIS A 137 -12.05 5.96 5.81
CA HIS A 137 -12.35 7.39 5.75
C HIS A 137 -11.30 8.17 4.94
N PHE A 138 -10.02 7.87 5.14
CA PHE A 138 -8.96 8.50 4.37
C PHE A 138 -9.12 8.24 2.88
N PHE A 139 -9.20 6.99 2.44
CA PHE A 139 -9.28 6.66 1.02
C PHE A 139 -10.61 7.08 0.39
N GLU A 140 -11.70 7.11 1.15
CA GLU A 140 -12.99 7.59 0.67
C GLU A 140 -12.99 9.10 0.39
N HIS A 141 -12.24 9.88 1.17
CA HIS A 141 -12.33 11.34 1.19
C HIS A 141 -11.09 12.11 0.75
N TYR A 142 -9.92 11.48 0.61
CA TYR A 142 -8.68 12.21 0.33
C TYR A 142 -8.67 12.94 -1.03
N LYS A 143 -9.56 12.58 -1.95
CA LYS A 143 -9.75 13.22 -3.27
C LYS A 143 -10.99 14.11 -3.34
N ASP A 144 -11.72 14.31 -2.25
CA ASP A 144 -13.03 15.00 -2.27
C ASP A 144 -12.99 16.40 -2.88
N LEU A 145 -11.90 17.13 -2.69
CA LEU A 145 -11.75 18.49 -3.20
C LEU A 145 -11.14 18.55 -4.60
N GLU A 146 -10.79 17.41 -5.19
CA GLU A 146 -10.28 17.33 -6.55
C GLU A 146 -11.45 17.25 -7.54
N PRO A 147 -11.59 18.21 -8.48
CA PRO A 147 -12.71 18.24 -9.42
C PRO A 147 -12.82 16.95 -10.26
N GLY A 148 -14.02 16.36 -10.28
CA GLY A 148 -14.31 15.17 -11.09
C GLY A 148 -13.71 13.87 -10.57
N LYS A 149 -13.06 13.86 -9.42
CA LYS A 149 -12.54 12.65 -8.80
C LYS A 149 -13.56 12.03 -7.84
N TRP A 150 -13.57 10.70 -7.80
CA TRP A 150 -14.41 9.94 -6.89
C TRP A 150 -13.70 8.67 -6.45
N VAL A 151 -14.09 8.16 -5.29
CA VAL A 151 -13.65 6.86 -4.76
C VAL A 151 -14.89 6.13 -4.25
N LYS A 152 -14.93 4.83 -4.48
CA LYS A 152 -15.95 3.93 -3.92
C LYS A 152 -15.28 2.76 -3.23
N ILE A 153 -15.62 2.55 -1.96
CA ILE A 153 -15.10 1.44 -1.16
C ILE A 153 -16.15 0.33 -1.13
N PHE A 154 -15.71 -0.91 -1.39
CA PHE A 154 -16.56 -2.10 -1.40
C PHE A 154 -16.39 -2.98 -0.16
N GLY A 155 -15.55 -2.55 0.79
CA GLY A 155 -15.28 -3.27 2.02
C GLY A 155 -13.94 -4.00 2.02
N TRP A 156 -13.81 -4.92 2.96
CA TRP A 156 -12.56 -5.59 3.29
C TRP A 156 -12.63 -7.09 2.97
N LYS A 157 -11.48 -7.65 2.64
CA LYS A 157 -11.27 -9.09 2.50
C LYS A 157 -10.09 -9.51 3.38
N ASP A 158 -10.03 -10.79 3.71
CA ASP A 158 -9.05 -11.37 4.63
C ASP A 158 -7.63 -11.46 4.05
N ALA A 159 -6.70 -11.91 4.90
CA ALA A 159 -5.29 -12.07 4.52
C ALA A 159 -5.10 -13.06 3.36
N SER A 160 -5.94 -14.09 3.24
CA SER A 160 -5.82 -15.07 2.16
C SER A 160 -6.11 -14.45 0.80
N VAL A 161 -7.11 -13.57 0.71
CA VAL A 161 -7.43 -12.82 -0.51
C VAL A 161 -6.31 -11.83 -0.84
N ALA A 162 -5.76 -11.13 0.16
CA ALA A 162 -4.62 -10.24 -0.03
C ALA A 162 -3.41 -10.96 -0.64
N LYS A 163 -3.07 -12.13 -0.12
CA LYS A 163 -1.97 -12.96 -0.62
C LYS A 163 -2.23 -13.47 -2.03
N GLN A 164 -3.46 -13.85 -2.34
CA GLN A 164 -3.85 -14.25 -3.69
C GLN A 164 -3.66 -13.10 -4.68
N LEU A 165 -4.12 -11.89 -4.35
CA LEU A 165 -3.95 -10.71 -5.22
C LEU A 165 -2.49 -10.37 -5.46
N ILE A 166 -1.64 -10.50 -4.45
CA ILE A 166 -0.18 -10.33 -4.61
C ILE A 166 0.39 -11.39 -5.56
N ALA A 167 0.02 -12.66 -5.38
CA ALA A 167 0.50 -13.74 -6.24
C ALA A 167 0.07 -13.53 -7.71
N GLU A 168 -1.16 -13.11 -7.93
CA GLU A 168 -1.67 -12.79 -9.28
C GLU A 168 -0.93 -11.60 -9.90
N ALA A 169 -0.64 -10.56 -9.11
CA ALA A 169 0.12 -9.40 -9.56
C ALA A 169 1.58 -9.75 -9.91
N VAL A 170 2.19 -10.69 -9.20
CA VAL A 170 3.53 -11.25 -9.53
C VAL A 170 3.49 -11.96 -10.88
N GLU A 171 2.50 -12.83 -11.11
CA GLU A 171 2.38 -13.55 -12.37
C GLU A 171 2.11 -12.61 -13.56
N ARG A 172 1.27 -11.59 -13.38
CA ARG A 172 1.05 -10.55 -14.39
C ARG A 172 2.35 -9.82 -14.77
N ALA A 173 3.15 -9.44 -13.76
CA ALA A 173 4.43 -8.78 -14.01
C ALA A 173 5.43 -9.65 -14.79
N LYS A 174 5.42 -10.97 -14.59
CA LYS A 174 6.25 -11.90 -15.36
C LYS A 174 5.81 -12.00 -16.82
N GLY A 175 4.51 -11.96 -17.06
CA GLY A 175 3.93 -12.04 -18.42
C GLY A 175 4.05 -10.77 -19.24
N ALA A 176 4.35 -9.64 -18.61
CA ALA A 176 4.49 -8.32 -19.24
C ALA A 176 5.93 -7.99 -19.72
N LYS A 177 6.90 -8.91 -19.51
CA LYS A 177 8.33 -8.75 -19.89
C LYS A 177 8.62 -9.29 -21.28
#